data_5289a5fc257267fd377c9583b310b691
#
_entry.id   5289a5fc257267fd377c9583b310b691
#
_cell.length_a   1.000
_cell.length_b   1.000
_cell.length_c   1.000
_cell.angle_alpha   90.00
_cell.angle_beta   90.00
_cell.angle_gamma   90.00
#
_symmetry.space_group_name_H-M   'P 1'
#
loop_
_entity.id
_entity.type
_entity.pdbx_description
1 polymer ?
#
loop_
_entity_poly.entity_id
_entity_poly.type
_entity_poly.pdbx_seq_one_letter_code
_entity_poly.pdbx_strand_id
1 'polypeptide(L)'
;MEYTNIGGVKIEKTAALAPMASVADRAYRIMAKEYGACYVVGEMASCKGLCYNDRKTAELLSVTPGERPMAVQLFGNEPEFVKGAVVIAERFQPDIIDINSGCPMPKIVSGGAGSALMKTPELFGDVVRAAVEAAHVPVTVKIRAGWDENSINAVEIAKIAEQSGAAAVAVHGRTKTQLYAGKADWDVIRAVKQSVSIPVIGNGDVSTPELC
;
A
#
# COMPACT_ATOMS: atom_id res chain seq x y z
N MET A 1 -25.55 -3.00 1.21
CA MET A 1 -24.07 -2.94 1.31
C MET A 1 -23.54 -2.22 0.09
N GLU A 2 -22.66 -1.26 0.29
CA GLU A 2 -21.99 -0.55 -0.78
C GLU A 2 -20.65 -1.22 -1.07
N TYR A 3 -20.23 -1.19 -2.34
CA TYR A 3 -18.98 -1.80 -2.78
C TYR A 3 -18.14 -0.79 -3.57
N THR A 4 -16.82 -0.93 -3.48
CA THR A 4 -15.88 -0.33 -4.42
C THR A 4 -15.24 -1.42 -5.27
N ASN A 5 -14.78 -1.06 -6.47
CA ASN A 5 -14.09 -1.97 -7.35
C ASN A 5 -12.63 -1.50 -7.48
N ILE A 6 -11.68 -2.37 -7.15
CA ILE A 6 -10.26 -2.12 -7.32
C ILE A 6 -9.74 -3.06 -8.40
N GLY A 7 -9.64 -2.58 -9.63
CA GLY A 7 -9.13 -3.36 -10.75
C GLY A 7 -9.86 -4.68 -11.02
N GLY A 8 -11.17 -4.75 -10.76
CA GLY A 8 -11.97 -5.98 -10.87
C GLY A 8 -12.23 -6.69 -9.55
N VAL A 9 -11.47 -6.42 -8.51
CA VAL A 9 -11.70 -6.96 -7.15
C VAL A 9 -12.78 -6.16 -6.45
N LYS A 10 -13.88 -6.82 -6.10
CA LYS A 10 -15.02 -6.21 -5.39
C LYS A 10 -14.75 -6.20 -3.90
N ILE A 11 -14.70 -5.01 -3.30
CA ILE A 11 -14.44 -4.80 -1.88
C ILE A 11 -15.63 -4.05 -1.26
N GLU A 12 -16.14 -4.53 -0.14
CA GLU A 12 -17.20 -3.87 0.61
C GLU A 12 -16.69 -2.55 1.19
N LYS A 13 -17.50 -1.49 1.19
CA LYS A 13 -17.13 -0.19 1.79
C LYS A 13 -17.33 -0.21 3.30
N THR A 14 -16.38 -0.83 3.99
CA THR A 14 -16.27 -0.86 5.44
C THR A 14 -14.81 -0.65 5.84
N ALA A 15 -14.42 -1.07 7.04
CA ALA A 15 -13.03 -0.96 7.49
C ALA A 15 -12.11 -1.99 6.82
N ALA A 16 -10.93 -1.54 6.41
CA ALA A 16 -9.84 -2.40 5.93
C ALA A 16 -8.68 -2.44 6.93
N LEU A 17 -8.02 -3.61 7.05
CA LEU A 17 -6.80 -3.72 7.84
C LEU A 17 -5.60 -3.21 7.04
N ALA A 18 -4.98 -2.13 7.53
CA ALA A 18 -3.75 -1.59 6.95
C ALA A 18 -2.53 -2.51 7.19
N PRO A 19 -1.50 -2.48 6.33
CA PRO A 19 -0.28 -3.23 6.53
C PRO A 19 0.50 -2.71 7.74
N MET A 20 0.90 -3.61 8.63
CA MET A 20 1.69 -3.28 9.82
C MET A 20 2.78 -4.33 10.01
N ALA A 21 4.05 -3.94 9.81
CA ALA A 21 5.20 -4.83 9.98
C ALA A 21 5.25 -5.39 11.41
N SER A 22 5.47 -6.68 11.54
CA SER A 22 5.51 -7.44 12.81
C SER A 22 4.18 -7.45 13.59
N VAL A 23 3.07 -7.03 12.98
CA VAL A 23 1.74 -7.01 13.60
C VAL A 23 0.71 -7.69 12.69
N ALA A 24 0.63 -7.30 11.41
CA ALA A 24 -0.34 -7.84 10.46
C ALA A 24 0.10 -9.22 9.92
N ASP A 25 0.46 -10.13 10.85
CA ASP A 25 0.71 -11.52 10.52
C ASP A 25 -0.60 -12.25 10.14
N ARG A 26 -0.48 -13.49 9.72
CA ARG A 26 -1.63 -14.29 9.28
C ARG A 26 -2.72 -14.41 10.36
N ALA A 27 -2.34 -14.63 11.62
CA ALA A 27 -3.30 -14.82 12.70
C ALA A 27 -4.09 -13.53 12.94
N TYR A 28 -3.39 -12.40 12.95
CA TYR A 28 -4.02 -11.09 13.11
C TYR A 28 -4.94 -10.73 11.93
N ARG A 29 -4.55 -11.04 10.69
CA ARG A 29 -5.38 -10.79 9.51
C ARG A 29 -6.65 -11.64 9.50
N ILE A 30 -6.56 -12.93 9.87
CA ILE A 30 -7.75 -13.81 10.01
C ILE A 30 -8.68 -13.26 11.07
N MET A 31 -8.15 -12.89 12.24
CA MET A 31 -8.94 -12.28 13.30
C MET A 31 -9.63 -11.00 12.84
N ALA A 32 -8.91 -10.12 12.12
CA ALA A 32 -9.52 -8.91 11.57
C ALA A 32 -10.68 -9.22 10.60
N LYS A 33 -10.56 -10.27 9.79
CA LYS A 33 -11.65 -10.74 8.91
C LYS A 33 -12.85 -11.24 9.71
N GLU A 34 -12.64 -11.97 10.80
CA GLU A 34 -13.72 -12.42 11.71
C GLU A 34 -14.46 -11.24 12.35
N TYR A 35 -13.77 -10.13 12.61
CA TYR A 35 -14.35 -8.87 13.10
C TYR A 35 -14.87 -7.95 11.98
N GLY A 36 -14.95 -8.43 10.73
CA GLY A 36 -15.62 -7.72 9.64
C GLY A 36 -14.74 -6.84 8.78
N ALA A 37 -13.39 -6.95 8.87
CA ALA A 37 -12.54 -6.26 7.92
C ALA A 37 -12.86 -6.70 6.48
N CYS A 38 -13.25 -5.75 5.64
CA CYS A 38 -13.63 -6.03 4.25
C CYS A 38 -12.43 -6.44 3.38
N TYR A 39 -11.24 -5.96 3.73
CA TYR A 39 -10.00 -6.10 2.98
C TYR A 39 -8.82 -6.09 3.95
N VAL A 40 -7.83 -6.90 3.71
CA VAL A 40 -6.62 -6.96 4.54
C VAL A 40 -5.37 -6.86 3.68
N VAL A 41 -4.34 -6.21 4.21
CA VAL A 41 -3.03 -6.10 3.55
C VAL A 41 -1.98 -6.72 4.45
N GLY A 42 -1.16 -7.60 3.88
CA GLY A 42 -0.09 -8.28 4.60
C GLY A 42 1.09 -7.37 4.96
N GLU A 43 2.04 -7.91 5.70
CA GLU A 43 3.29 -7.22 6.01
C GLU A 43 4.09 -6.93 4.73
N MET A 44 4.88 -5.87 4.75
CA MET A 44 5.67 -5.48 3.58
C MET A 44 6.87 -6.41 3.36
N ALA A 45 7.01 -6.96 2.16
CA ALA A 45 8.09 -7.83 1.72
C ALA A 45 9.10 -7.07 0.86
N SER A 46 10.39 -7.34 1.07
CA SER A 46 11.47 -6.70 0.31
C SER A 46 11.55 -7.25 -1.12
N CYS A 47 11.44 -6.38 -2.13
CA CYS A 47 11.63 -6.77 -3.53
C CYS A 47 13.00 -7.41 -3.76
N LYS A 48 14.08 -6.80 -3.26
CA LYS A 48 15.43 -7.40 -3.32
C LYS A 48 15.52 -8.73 -2.59
N GLY A 49 14.93 -8.83 -1.38
CA GLY A 49 14.93 -10.07 -0.61
C GLY A 49 14.28 -11.22 -1.40
N LEU A 50 13.14 -10.96 -2.02
CA LEU A 50 12.45 -11.95 -2.87
C LEU A 50 13.30 -12.37 -4.06
N CYS A 51 13.90 -11.42 -4.79
CA CYS A 51 14.74 -11.73 -5.95
C CYS A 51 16.02 -12.48 -5.57
N TYR A 52 16.50 -12.35 -4.35
CA TYR A 52 17.62 -13.12 -3.79
C TYR A 52 17.17 -14.41 -3.05
N ASN A 53 15.91 -14.84 -3.24
CA ASN A 53 15.35 -16.06 -2.67
C ASN A 53 15.37 -16.13 -1.13
N ASP A 54 15.19 -14.99 -0.46
CA ASP A 54 15.04 -14.96 1.00
C ASP A 54 13.71 -15.60 1.41
N ARG A 55 13.80 -16.79 2.03
CA ARG A 55 12.65 -17.58 2.45
C ARG A 55 11.77 -16.86 3.47
N LYS A 56 12.38 -16.15 4.43
CA LYS A 56 11.63 -15.40 5.46
C LYS A 56 10.81 -14.27 4.84
N THR A 57 11.37 -13.59 3.85
CA THR A 57 10.65 -12.57 3.08
C THR A 57 9.50 -13.20 2.27
N ALA A 58 9.72 -14.37 1.66
CA ALA A 58 8.69 -15.06 0.89
C ALA A 58 7.51 -15.57 1.77
N GLU A 59 7.77 -15.96 3.01
CA GLU A 59 6.73 -16.39 3.97
C GLU A 59 5.71 -15.29 4.27
N LEU A 60 6.11 -13.99 4.18
CA LEU A 60 5.22 -12.85 4.37
C LEU A 60 4.14 -12.73 3.28
N LEU A 61 4.36 -13.36 2.12
CA LEU A 61 3.44 -13.34 0.97
C LEU A 61 2.34 -14.40 1.06
N SER A 62 2.34 -15.23 2.11
CA SER A 62 1.35 -16.31 2.26
C SER A 62 -0.08 -15.75 2.31
N VAL A 63 -0.95 -16.30 1.46
CA VAL A 63 -2.38 -15.96 1.37
C VAL A 63 -3.20 -17.21 1.63
N THR A 64 -4.25 -17.10 2.45
CA THR A 64 -5.18 -18.20 2.70
C THR A 64 -6.62 -17.81 2.30
N PRO A 65 -7.49 -18.79 2.03
CA PRO A 65 -8.87 -18.49 1.63
C PRO A 65 -9.65 -17.60 2.61
N GLY A 66 -9.40 -17.74 3.92
CA GLY A 66 -10.07 -16.96 4.95
C GLY A 66 -9.69 -15.48 5.02
N GLU A 67 -8.61 -15.08 4.34
CA GLU A 67 -8.11 -13.70 4.33
C GLU A 67 -8.63 -12.87 3.15
N ARG A 68 -9.27 -13.51 2.17
CA ARG A 68 -9.67 -12.84 0.92
C ARG A 68 -10.88 -11.89 1.10
N PRO A 69 -10.92 -10.76 0.35
CA PRO A 69 -9.84 -10.28 -0.53
C PRO A 69 -8.63 -9.78 0.27
N MET A 70 -7.42 -10.12 -0.20
CA MET A 70 -6.15 -9.81 0.45
C MET A 70 -5.13 -9.27 -0.55
N ALA A 71 -4.39 -8.22 -0.13
CA ALA A 71 -3.18 -7.79 -0.82
C ALA A 71 -1.92 -8.28 -0.12
N VAL A 72 -0.91 -8.63 -0.91
CA VAL A 72 0.47 -8.70 -0.46
C VAL A 72 1.15 -7.35 -0.70
N GLN A 73 1.96 -6.88 0.25
CA GLN A 73 2.62 -5.59 0.11
C GLN A 73 4.12 -5.77 -0.17
N LEU A 74 4.60 -5.07 -1.19
CA LEU A 74 6.01 -5.06 -1.60
C LEU A 74 6.64 -3.69 -1.33
N PHE A 75 7.94 -3.65 -1.02
CA PHE A 75 8.71 -2.42 -0.98
C PHE A 75 10.03 -2.55 -1.72
N GLY A 76 10.39 -1.51 -2.44
CA GLY A 76 11.63 -1.38 -3.19
C GLY A 76 11.65 -0.03 -3.92
N ASN A 77 12.80 0.36 -4.43
CA ASN A 77 13.00 1.58 -5.19
C ASN A 77 13.72 1.36 -6.54
N GLU A 78 13.97 0.10 -6.89
CA GLU A 78 14.59 -0.27 -8.16
C GLU A 78 13.55 -0.99 -9.01
N PRO A 79 13.11 -0.42 -10.15
CA PRO A 79 12.05 -0.97 -10.99
C PRO A 79 12.26 -2.44 -11.38
N GLU A 80 13.48 -2.83 -11.71
CA GLU A 80 13.81 -4.21 -12.09
C GLU A 80 13.58 -5.22 -10.95
N PHE A 81 13.96 -4.86 -9.71
CA PHE A 81 13.68 -5.71 -8.56
C PHE A 81 12.19 -5.74 -8.21
N VAL A 82 11.48 -4.63 -8.42
CA VAL A 82 10.02 -4.58 -8.23
C VAL A 82 9.34 -5.49 -9.22
N LYS A 83 9.69 -5.44 -10.50
CA LYS A 83 9.20 -6.32 -11.57
C LYS A 83 9.42 -7.80 -11.21
N GLY A 84 10.65 -8.17 -10.83
CA GLY A 84 10.97 -9.54 -10.42
C GLY A 84 10.18 -10.00 -9.18
N ALA A 85 10.02 -9.12 -8.19
CA ALA A 85 9.28 -9.40 -6.97
C ALA A 85 7.77 -9.62 -7.22
N VAL A 86 7.17 -8.84 -8.13
CA VAL A 86 5.77 -9.01 -8.55
C VAL A 86 5.54 -10.41 -9.13
N VAL A 87 6.39 -10.87 -10.05
CA VAL A 87 6.32 -12.22 -10.63
C VAL A 87 6.43 -13.31 -9.55
N ILE A 88 7.27 -13.10 -8.53
CA ILE A 88 7.40 -14.04 -7.41
C ILE A 88 6.14 -13.98 -6.52
N ALA A 89 5.64 -12.78 -6.21
CA ALA A 89 4.49 -12.57 -5.35
C ALA A 89 3.21 -13.21 -5.93
N GLU A 90 3.01 -13.18 -7.24
CA GLU A 90 1.85 -13.80 -7.90
C GLU A 90 1.77 -15.32 -7.73
N ARG A 91 2.90 -16.00 -7.45
CA ARG A 91 2.89 -17.44 -7.14
C ARG A 91 2.13 -17.77 -5.86
N PHE A 92 1.94 -16.78 -4.98
CA PHE A 92 1.14 -16.89 -3.76
C PHE A 92 -0.34 -16.56 -3.98
N GLN A 93 -0.72 -16.23 -5.22
CA GLN A 93 -2.09 -15.96 -5.65
C GLN A 93 -2.80 -14.88 -4.81
N PRO A 94 -2.20 -13.69 -4.60
CA PRO A 94 -2.90 -12.59 -3.95
C PRO A 94 -4.04 -12.07 -4.83
N ASP A 95 -5.02 -11.39 -4.23
CA ASP A 95 -6.07 -10.70 -5.00
C ASP A 95 -5.56 -9.36 -5.54
N ILE A 96 -4.62 -8.73 -4.84
CA ILE A 96 -4.03 -7.42 -5.15
C ILE A 96 -2.55 -7.45 -4.76
N ILE A 97 -1.71 -6.70 -5.49
CA ILE A 97 -0.35 -6.37 -5.07
C ILE A 97 -0.31 -4.89 -4.69
N ASP A 98 0.16 -4.58 -3.48
CA ASP A 98 0.28 -3.22 -2.97
C ASP A 98 1.74 -2.78 -2.89
N ILE A 99 2.05 -1.57 -3.36
CA ILE A 99 3.40 -0.99 -3.31
C ILE A 99 3.51 -0.02 -2.14
N ASN A 100 4.42 -0.30 -1.22
CA ASN A 100 4.69 0.54 -0.08
C ASN A 100 5.53 1.76 -0.47
N SER A 101 4.92 2.93 -0.41
CA SER A 101 5.59 4.24 -0.58
C SER A 101 5.30 5.17 0.61
N GLY A 102 5.02 4.58 1.79
CA GLY A 102 4.68 5.33 3.00
C GLY A 102 5.44 4.93 4.27
N CYS A 103 6.22 3.85 4.25
CA CYS A 103 6.97 3.40 5.42
C CYS A 103 8.01 4.46 5.84
N PRO A 104 7.97 4.95 7.12
CA PRO A 104 8.86 6.01 7.59
C PRO A 104 10.15 5.48 8.22
N MET A 105 10.31 4.16 8.35
CA MET A 105 11.38 3.53 9.14
C MET A 105 12.76 3.82 8.55
N PRO A 106 13.75 4.25 9.37
CA PRO A 106 15.08 4.64 8.89
C PRO A 106 15.75 3.60 7.98
N LYS A 107 15.67 2.31 8.34
CA LYS A 107 16.24 1.21 7.56
C LYS A 107 15.67 1.11 6.14
N ILE A 108 14.41 1.45 5.94
CA ILE A 108 13.74 1.43 4.63
C ILE A 108 14.06 2.70 3.85
N VAL A 109 13.92 3.83 4.52
CA VAL A 109 14.07 5.17 3.93
C VAL A 109 15.52 5.46 3.51
N SER A 110 16.52 4.99 4.29
CA SER A 110 17.94 5.15 3.93
C SER A 110 18.32 4.38 2.66
N GLY A 111 17.58 3.33 2.33
CA GLY A 111 17.71 2.60 1.06
C GLY A 111 16.95 3.22 -0.11
N GLY A 112 16.29 4.38 0.07
CA GLY A 112 15.52 5.05 -0.99
C GLY A 112 14.11 4.53 -1.20
N ALA A 113 13.66 3.52 -0.42
CA ALA A 113 12.33 2.93 -0.51
C ALA A 113 11.33 3.53 0.50
N GLY A 114 10.10 3.04 0.49
CA GLY A 114 9.05 3.53 1.38
C GLY A 114 8.75 5.01 1.13
N SER A 115 8.61 5.81 2.19
CA SER A 115 8.29 7.24 2.04
C SER A 115 9.40 8.07 1.36
N ALA A 116 10.62 7.54 1.17
CA ALA A 116 11.65 8.22 0.40
C ALA A 116 11.27 8.39 -1.07
N LEU A 117 10.49 7.46 -1.63
CA LEU A 117 9.99 7.56 -3.01
C LEU A 117 9.14 8.82 -3.24
N MET A 118 8.46 9.34 -2.21
CA MET A 118 7.68 10.58 -2.33
C MET A 118 8.55 11.81 -2.58
N LYS A 119 9.87 11.76 -2.32
CA LYS A 119 10.83 12.83 -2.64
C LYS A 119 11.32 12.79 -4.08
N THR A 120 11.08 11.68 -4.77
CA THR A 120 11.50 11.43 -6.15
C THR A 120 10.31 10.93 -6.97
N PRO A 121 9.35 11.83 -7.32
CA PRO A 121 8.10 11.46 -7.98
C PRO A 121 8.29 10.70 -9.30
N GLU A 122 9.32 11.01 -10.08
CA GLU A 122 9.65 10.29 -11.32
C GLU A 122 10.00 8.83 -11.04
N LEU A 123 10.91 8.58 -10.10
CA LEU A 123 11.29 7.21 -9.69
C LEU A 123 10.09 6.46 -9.09
N PHE A 124 9.25 7.14 -8.30
CA PHE A 124 8.01 6.55 -7.80
C PHE A 124 7.12 6.08 -8.98
N GLY A 125 6.94 6.90 -10.00
CA GLY A 125 6.19 6.55 -11.20
C GLY A 125 6.77 5.33 -11.93
N ASP A 126 8.10 5.26 -12.06
CA ASP A 126 8.77 4.13 -12.70
C ASP A 126 8.61 2.83 -11.90
N VAL A 127 8.69 2.90 -10.57
CA VAL A 127 8.44 1.76 -9.67
C VAL A 127 7.02 1.23 -9.81
N VAL A 128 6.02 2.13 -9.81
CA VAL A 128 4.62 1.74 -9.96
C VAL A 128 4.37 1.15 -11.34
N ARG A 129 4.88 1.77 -12.39
CA ARG A 129 4.75 1.27 -13.78
C ARG A 129 5.37 -0.12 -13.94
N ALA A 130 6.57 -0.34 -13.41
CA ALA A 130 7.23 -1.64 -13.43
C ALA A 130 6.41 -2.73 -12.72
N ALA A 131 5.74 -2.37 -11.60
CA ALA A 131 4.84 -3.28 -10.90
C ALA A 131 3.58 -3.59 -11.75
N VAL A 132 2.95 -2.58 -12.32
CA VAL A 132 1.74 -2.72 -13.15
C VAL A 132 2.00 -3.55 -14.41
N GLU A 133 3.14 -3.30 -15.10
CA GLU A 133 3.52 -4.04 -16.30
C GLU A 133 3.81 -5.53 -16.05
N ALA A 134 4.25 -5.86 -14.84
CA ALA A 134 4.57 -7.25 -14.47
C ALA A 134 3.39 -8.02 -13.88
N ALA A 135 2.38 -7.31 -13.36
CA ALA A 135 1.27 -7.92 -12.64
C ALA A 135 0.12 -8.34 -13.55
N HIS A 136 -0.51 -9.49 -13.22
CA HIS A 136 -1.79 -9.92 -13.79
C HIS A 136 -2.97 -9.58 -12.86
N VAL A 137 -2.68 -9.27 -11.60
CA VAL A 137 -3.66 -8.78 -10.61
C VAL A 137 -3.56 -7.26 -10.46
N PRO A 138 -4.59 -6.56 -9.94
CA PRO A 138 -4.52 -5.13 -9.70
C PRO A 138 -3.34 -4.74 -8.83
N VAL A 139 -2.68 -3.62 -9.18
CA VAL A 139 -1.64 -3.00 -8.36
C VAL A 139 -2.22 -1.77 -7.67
N THR A 140 -1.98 -1.66 -6.36
CA THR A 140 -2.32 -0.48 -5.55
C THR A 140 -1.07 0.13 -4.96
N VAL A 141 -1.17 1.35 -4.44
CA VAL A 141 -0.06 2.01 -3.76
C VAL A 141 -0.49 2.54 -2.40
N LYS A 142 0.40 2.48 -1.40
CA LYS A 142 0.17 3.11 -0.10
C LYS A 142 1.19 4.21 0.14
N ILE A 143 0.69 5.45 0.34
CA ILE A 143 1.48 6.67 0.50
C ILE A 143 1.19 7.37 1.83
N ARG A 144 1.96 8.41 2.13
CA ARG A 144 1.69 9.39 3.20
C ARG A 144 1.28 10.75 2.62
N ALA A 145 0.97 11.73 3.48
CA ALA A 145 0.68 13.10 3.09
C ALA A 145 1.88 13.78 2.39
N GLY A 146 3.09 13.42 2.79
CA GLY A 146 4.35 13.94 2.26
C GLY A 146 5.53 13.49 3.11
N TRP A 147 6.71 14.05 2.83
CA TRP A 147 7.92 13.80 3.62
C TRP A 147 7.88 14.53 4.96
N ASP A 148 7.62 15.82 4.95
CA ASP A 148 7.48 16.71 6.11
C ASP A 148 6.41 17.76 5.84
N GLU A 149 6.21 18.68 6.79
CA GLU A 149 5.20 19.73 6.70
C GLU A 149 5.41 20.73 5.55
N ASN A 150 6.66 20.88 5.08
CA ASN A 150 7.03 21.79 3.98
C ASN A 150 6.98 21.07 2.60
N SER A 151 6.74 19.77 2.57
CA SER A 151 6.76 18.96 1.36
C SER A 151 5.58 17.98 1.32
N ILE A 152 4.36 18.51 1.51
CA ILE A 152 3.11 17.76 1.36
C ILE A 152 2.79 17.66 -0.14
N ASN A 153 2.93 16.44 -0.69
CA ASN A 153 2.77 16.20 -2.13
C ASN A 153 1.90 14.99 -2.47
N ALA A 154 1.06 14.53 -1.54
CA ALA A 154 0.19 13.36 -1.74
C ALA A 154 -0.68 13.44 -3.00
N VAL A 155 -1.17 14.65 -3.35
CA VAL A 155 -1.99 14.88 -4.56
C VAL A 155 -1.18 14.62 -5.83
N GLU A 156 0.05 15.11 -5.91
CA GLU A 156 0.96 14.88 -7.02
C GLU A 156 1.28 13.39 -7.17
N ILE A 157 1.68 12.76 -6.07
CA ILE A 157 2.05 11.34 -6.03
C ILE A 157 0.84 10.46 -6.40
N ALA A 158 -0.37 10.78 -5.96
CA ALA A 158 -1.57 10.03 -6.32
C ALA A 158 -1.90 10.12 -7.83
N LYS A 159 -1.72 11.30 -8.43
CA LYS A 159 -1.88 11.47 -9.89
C LYS A 159 -0.85 10.66 -10.67
N ILE A 160 0.40 10.66 -10.22
CA ILE A 160 1.46 9.84 -10.84
C ILE A 160 1.13 8.35 -10.70
N ALA A 161 0.63 7.90 -9.53
CA ALA A 161 0.19 6.53 -9.33
C ALA A 161 -0.89 6.12 -10.34
N GLU A 162 -1.94 6.94 -10.49
CA GLU A 162 -3.02 6.71 -11.46
C GLU A 162 -2.49 6.68 -12.90
N GLN A 163 -1.65 7.65 -13.29
CA GLN A 163 -1.04 7.71 -14.62
C GLN A 163 -0.10 6.51 -14.89
N SER A 164 0.49 5.94 -13.85
CA SER A 164 1.33 4.74 -13.94
C SER A 164 0.52 3.44 -13.93
N GLY A 165 -0.82 3.50 -13.84
CA GLY A 165 -1.72 2.36 -13.94
C GLY A 165 -2.12 1.74 -12.60
N ALA A 166 -1.88 2.40 -11.46
CA ALA A 166 -2.37 1.91 -10.18
C ALA A 166 -3.91 1.87 -10.13
N ALA A 167 -4.46 0.79 -9.59
CA ALA A 167 -5.91 0.57 -9.51
C ALA A 167 -6.57 1.24 -8.28
N ALA A 168 -5.79 1.64 -7.28
CA ALA A 168 -6.24 2.42 -6.12
C ALA A 168 -5.04 3.02 -5.39
N VAL A 169 -5.29 4.03 -4.55
CA VAL A 169 -4.30 4.63 -3.66
C VAL A 169 -4.80 4.66 -2.22
N ALA A 170 -3.99 4.18 -1.27
CA ALA A 170 -4.24 4.32 0.16
C ALA A 170 -3.38 5.46 0.72
N VAL A 171 -3.99 6.43 1.40
CA VAL A 171 -3.32 7.65 1.85
C VAL A 171 -3.37 7.74 3.37
N HIS A 172 -2.22 7.69 4.02
CA HIS A 172 -2.11 8.05 5.43
C HIS A 172 -1.95 9.57 5.56
N GLY A 173 -2.90 10.22 6.25
CA GLY A 173 -2.95 11.68 6.39
C GLY A 173 -1.88 12.29 7.30
N ARG A 174 -0.75 11.60 7.53
CA ARG A 174 0.42 12.10 8.23
C ARG A 174 1.64 12.11 7.32
N THR A 175 2.55 13.06 7.57
CA THR A 175 3.86 13.07 6.90
C THR A 175 4.78 11.98 7.44
N LYS A 176 5.90 11.72 6.73
CA LYS A 176 6.93 10.79 7.20
C LYS A 176 7.52 11.23 8.54
N THR A 177 7.79 12.53 8.71
CA THR A 177 8.41 13.07 9.93
C THR A 177 7.49 13.03 11.14
N GLN A 178 6.18 13.13 10.95
CA GLN A 178 5.19 12.99 12.03
C GLN A 178 5.16 11.56 12.62
N LEU A 179 5.53 10.53 11.86
CA LEU A 179 5.36 9.13 12.27
C LEU A 179 3.91 8.84 12.67
N TYR A 180 3.61 8.92 13.97
CA TYR A 180 2.28 8.75 14.57
C TYR A 180 1.88 9.94 15.46
N ALA A 181 2.73 10.98 15.54
CA ALA A 181 2.45 12.18 16.34
C ALA A 181 1.37 13.07 15.68
N GLY A 182 0.71 13.89 16.50
CA GLY A 182 -0.34 14.78 16.04
C GLY A 182 -1.57 14.03 15.53
N LYS A 183 -2.30 14.65 14.61
CA LYS A 183 -3.50 14.09 13.96
C LYS A 183 -3.25 13.83 12.49
N ALA A 184 -3.93 12.83 11.92
CA ALA A 184 -3.99 12.63 10.48
C ALA A 184 -4.78 13.76 9.82
N ASP A 185 -4.24 14.34 8.76
CA ASP A 185 -4.90 15.39 7.99
C ASP A 185 -5.83 14.77 6.94
N TRP A 186 -7.12 14.79 7.24
CA TRP A 186 -8.17 14.27 6.35
C TRP A 186 -8.48 15.22 5.20
N ASP A 187 -8.09 16.49 5.26
CA ASP A 187 -8.24 17.43 4.14
C ASP A 187 -7.25 17.08 3.01
N VAL A 188 -6.05 16.64 3.36
CA VAL A 188 -5.10 16.06 2.37
C VAL A 188 -5.71 14.84 1.69
N ILE A 189 -6.33 13.91 2.45
CA ILE A 189 -6.99 12.72 1.87
C ILE A 189 -8.14 13.13 0.95
N ARG A 190 -8.95 14.11 1.36
CA ARG A 190 -10.03 14.67 0.54
C ARG A 190 -9.50 15.29 -0.76
N ALA A 191 -8.42 16.07 -0.67
CA ALA A 191 -7.79 16.68 -1.85
C ALA A 191 -7.26 15.60 -2.83
N VAL A 192 -6.67 14.53 -2.33
CA VAL A 192 -6.29 13.36 -3.15
C VAL A 192 -7.53 12.77 -3.83
N LYS A 193 -8.61 12.49 -3.07
CA LYS A 193 -9.83 11.91 -3.64
C LYS A 193 -10.46 12.78 -4.75
N GLN A 194 -10.36 14.08 -4.63
CA GLN A 194 -10.87 15.02 -5.64
C GLN A 194 -9.96 15.11 -6.88
N SER A 195 -8.72 14.64 -6.80
CA SER A 195 -7.71 14.81 -7.84
C SER A 195 -7.51 13.59 -8.74
N VAL A 196 -8.04 12.40 -8.36
CA VAL A 196 -7.92 11.15 -9.09
C VAL A 196 -9.28 10.47 -9.29
N SER A 197 -9.41 9.65 -10.33
CA SER A 197 -10.62 8.87 -10.63
C SER A 197 -10.62 7.51 -9.93
N ILE A 198 -9.45 6.95 -9.65
CA ILE A 198 -9.30 5.68 -8.97
C ILE A 198 -9.79 5.72 -7.51
N PRO A 199 -10.15 4.58 -6.91
CA PRO A 199 -10.50 4.49 -5.50
C PRO A 199 -9.40 5.04 -4.59
N VAL A 200 -9.81 5.81 -3.56
CA VAL A 200 -8.92 6.31 -2.51
C VAL A 200 -9.34 5.70 -1.18
N ILE A 201 -8.39 5.10 -0.47
CA ILE A 201 -8.57 4.52 0.86
C ILE A 201 -7.95 5.47 1.88
N GLY A 202 -8.77 6.11 2.70
CA GLY A 202 -8.32 6.99 3.79
C GLY A 202 -7.72 6.16 4.94
N ASN A 203 -6.62 6.66 5.53
CA ASN A 203 -5.95 6.00 6.63
C ASN A 203 -5.45 7.02 7.67
N GLY A 204 -5.56 6.67 8.94
CA GLY A 204 -5.10 7.43 10.09
C GLY A 204 -6.24 7.94 10.97
N ASP A 205 -6.13 7.67 12.27
CA ASP A 205 -7.06 8.10 13.32
C ASP A 205 -8.52 7.61 13.14
N VAL A 206 -8.73 6.55 12.41
CA VAL A 206 -10.03 5.85 12.34
C VAL A 206 -10.15 4.97 13.59
N SER A 207 -10.69 5.55 14.67
CA SER A 207 -10.73 4.92 15.99
C SER A 207 -12.13 4.50 16.43
N THR A 208 -13.16 4.86 15.68
CA THR A 208 -14.54 4.46 15.95
C THR A 208 -15.25 4.07 14.65
N PRO A 209 -16.35 3.27 14.73
CA PRO A 209 -17.12 2.91 13.54
C PRO A 209 -17.69 4.12 12.79
N GLU A 210 -18.04 5.21 13.51
CA GLU A 210 -18.61 6.42 12.92
C GLU A 210 -17.60 7.20 12.05
N LEU A 211 -16.29 6.92 12.24
CA LEU A 211 -15.21 7.51 11.45
C LEU A 211 -14.83 6.66 10.22
N CYS A 212 -15.41 5.48 10.09
CA CYS A 212 -15.27 4.64 8.91
C CYS A 212 -16.29 5.05 7.85
#